data_b7854235466a215e25c71d3ea2ec858a
#
_entry.id   b7854235466a215e25c71d3ea2ec858a
#
_cell.length_a   1.000
_cell.length_b   1.000
_cell.length_c   1.000
_cell.angle_alpha   90.00
_cell.angle_beta   90.00
_cell.angle_gamma   90.00
#
_symmetry.space_group_name_H-M   'P 1'
#
loop_
_entity.id
_entity.type
_entity.pdbx_description
1 polymer ?
#
loop_
_entity_poly.entity_id
_entity_poly.type
_entity_poly.pdbx_seq_one_letter_code
_entity_poly.pdbx_strand_id
1 'polypeptide(L)'
;MAKTEGLLFRQLFESESSTYTYLLADTNTKEAVIIDPVLETIDRDLKLIKELGLNLTVAVNTHCHADHITSTGLMKQRVAGLKSAISKFSGATADIHLTEGDNIPFGRHSLTVKETPGHTDGCITLVTGDQSMAFTGDALLIRGCGRTDFQQGCAKKLYHSVHEKIFTLPDECLIYPAHDYLGQTVSTVGEERKYNPRLTKSMEEFVEIMNNLNLPKPKKIGMKDSGIRISANNHLCLLVNTILKSCPKEDVFALVWLHQMSHLLKTYFPSTFADISVPANLVCGVHSI
;
A
#
# COMPACT_ATOMS: atom_id res chain seq x y z
N MET A 1 11.08 -15.07 24.39
CA MET A 1 10.97 -14.65 22.98
C MET A 1 12.21 -15.15 22.25
N ALA A 2 12.07 -16.08 21.32
CA ALA A 2 13.16 -16.43 20.43
C ALA A 2 13.48 -15.17 19.62
N LYS A 3 14.67 -14.59 19.82
CA LYS A 3 15.17 -13.54 18.93
C LYS A 3 15.26 -14.16 17.56
N THR A 4 14.58 -13.60 16.57
CA THR A 4 14.78 -13.93 15.15
C THR A 4 16.22 -13.54 14.81
N GLU A 5 17.14 -14.50 14.96
CA GLU A 5 18.57 -14.22 14.89
C GLU A 5 18.92 -13.69 13.49
N GLY A 6 19.50 -12.51 13.46
CA GLY A 6 19.87 -11.85 12.21
C GLY A 6 18.72 -11.14 11.47
N LEU A 7 17.55 -10.98 12.05
CA LEU A 7 16.49 -10.15 11.47
C LEU A 7 16.65 -8.67 11.86
N LEU A 8 16.77 -7.82 10.85
CA LEU A 8 16.61 -6.37 11.00
C LEU A 8 15.15 -6.01 10.78
N PHE A 9 14.57 -5.20 11.68
CA PHE A 9 13.20 -4.71 11.59
C PHE A 9 13.15 -3.20 11.84
N ARG A 10 12.37 -2.47 11.03
CA ARG A 10 12.03 -1.06 11.22
C ARG A 10 10.56 -0.84 10.95
N GLN A 11 9.91 -0.11 11.84
CA GLN A 11 8.56 0.42 11.69
C GLN A 11 8.67 1.92 11.42
N LEU A 12 8.14 2.38 10.31
CA LEU A 12 8.30 3.75 9.80
C LEU A 12 6.92 4.38 9.64
N PHE A 13 6.67 5.48 10.35
CA PHE A 13 5.38 6.13 10.36
C PHE A 13 5.30 7.25 9.31
N GLU A 14 4.16 7.33 8.62
CA GLU A 14 3.76 8.46 7.80
C GLU A 14 2.52 9.11 8.44
N SER A 15 2.61 10.42 8.70
CA SER A 15 1.65 11.12 9.57
C SER A 15 0.39 11.63 8.87
N GLU A 16 0.41 11.83 7.54
CA GLU A 16 -0.74 12.38 6.81
C GLU A 16 -1.85 11.33 6.66
N SER A 17 -1.48 10.11 6.32
CA SER A 17 -2.40 8.96 6.20
C SER A 17 -2.43 8.08 7.46
N SER A 18 -1.54 8.35 8.43
CA SER A 18 -1.35 7.51 9.63
C SER A 18 -0.92 6.07 9.29
N THR A 19 -0.13 5.91 8.23
CA THR A 19 0.32 4.62 7.72
C THR A 19 1.63 4.21 8.35
N TYR A 20 1.77 2.93 8.64
CA TYR A 20 3.04 2.27 8.96
C TYR A 20 3.60 1.54 7.75
N THR A 21 4.81 1.91 7.36
CA THR A 21 5.66 1.14 6.44
C THR A 21 6.60 0.26 7.25
N TYR A 22 6.82 -0.98 6.84
CA TYR A 22 7.71 -1.90 7.52
C TYR A 22 8.87 -2.31 6.62
N LEU A 23 10.11 -2.24 7.17
CA LEU A 23 11.32 -2.70 6.50
C LEU A 23 11.89 -3.88 7.27
N LEU A 24 11.99 -5.02 6.60
CA LEU A 24 12.61 -6.22 7.14
C LEU A 24 13.83 -6.59 6.28
N ALA A 25 14.90 -7.09 6.91
CA ALA A 25 16.08 -7.56 6.19
C ALA A 25 16.82 -8.65 6.96
N ASP A 26 17.49 -9.54 6.24
CA ASP A 26 18.51 -10.41 6.81
C ASP A 26 19.83 -9.63 6.97
N THR A 27 20.31 -9.52 8.20
CA THR A 27 21.56 -8.78 8.50
C THR A 27 22.81 -9.40 7.86
N ASN A 28 22.79 -10.68 7.50
CA ASN A 28 23.93 -11.37 6.90
C ASN A 28 23.93 -11.21 5.37
N THR A 29 22.82 -11.54 4.68
CA THR A 29 22.72 -11.44 3.22
C THR A 29 22.44 -10.03 2.73
N LYS A 30 21.93 -9.15 3.61
CA LYS A 30 21.47 -7.79 3.32
C LYS A 30 20.22 -7.73 2.43
N GLU A 31 19.64 -8.86 2.07
CA GLU A 31 18.38 -8.89 1.33
C GLU A 31 17.23 -8.35 2.21
N ALA A 32 16.41 -7.51 1.60
CA ALA A 32 15.35 -6.78 2.30
C ALA A 32 14.02 -6.79 1.54
N VAL A 33 12.94 -6.70 2.32
CA VAL A 33 11.56 -6.48 1.86
C VAL A 33 10.98 -5.26 2.54
N ILE A 34 10.21 -4.47 1.80
CA ILE A 34 9.44 -3.34 2.35
C ILE A 34 7.94 -3.60 2.18
N ILE A 35 7.15 -3.32 3.21
CA ILE A 35 5.70 -3.54 3.27
C ILE A 35 5.00 -2.19 3.36
N ASP A 36 3.97 -1.96 2.54
CA ASP A 36 3.12 -0.77 2.48
C ASP A 36 3.90 0.56 2.43
N PRO A 37 4.84 0.74 1.47
CA PRO A 37 5.60 1.97 1.36
C PRO A 37 4.74 3.11 0.80
N VAL A 38 4.82 4.30 1.41
CA VAL A 38 4.02 5.49 1.09
C VAL A 38 4.81 6.45 0.18
N LEU A 39 4.11 7.08 -0.79
CA LEU A 39 4.75 7.96 -1.79
C LEU A 39 5.44 9.16 -1.13
N GLU A 40 4.80 9.78 -0.18
CA GLU A 40 5.28 10.98 0.52
C GLU A 40 6.59 10.75 1.29
N THR A 41 6.90 9.50 1.63
CA THR A 41 8.09 9.13 2.42
C THR A 41 9.14 8.33 1.65
N ILE A 42 9.02 8.21 0.33
CA ILE A 42 9.94 7.40 -0.50
C ILE A 42 11.41 7.77 -0.32
N ASP A 43 11.74 9.06 -0.23
CA ASP A 43 13.13 9.52 -0.11
C ASP A 43 13.73 9.15 1.26
N ARG A 44 12.93 9.21 2.34
CA ARG A 44 13.29 8.72 3.67
C ARG A 44 13.61 7.22 3.62
N ASP A 45 12.72 6.44 3.02
CA ASP A 45 12.81 4.99 3.01
C ASP A 45 14.01 4.51 2.17
N LEU A 46 14.22 5.08 0.98
CA LEU A 46 15.38 4.77 0.14
C LEU A 46 16.70 5.22 0.77
N LYS A 47 16.72 6.36 1.46
CA LYS A 47 17.89 6.81 2.22
C LYS A 47 18.24 5.82 3.32
N LEU A 48 17.26 5.39 4.12
CA LEU A 48 17.46 4.41 5.18
C LEU A 48 18.00 3.08 4.65
N ILE A 49 17.41 2.55 3.57
CA ILE A 49 17.85 1.31 2.90
C ILE A 49 19.32 1.43 2.48
N LYS A 50 19.70 2.57 1.88
CA LYS A 50 21.07 2.84 1.46
C LYS A 50 22.03 2.96 2.65
N GLU A 51 21.67 3.69 3.70
CA GLU A 51 22.50 3.87 4.91
C GLU A 51 22.77 2.55 5.63
N LEU A 52 21.80 1.63 5.61
CA LEU A 52 21.92 0.29 6.20
C LEU A 52 22.62 -0.72 5.27
N GLY A 53 22.97 -0.30 4.04
CA GLY A 53 23.61 -1.16 3.03
C GLY A 53 22.75 -2.35 2.62
N LEU A 54 21.43 -2.16 2.53
CA LEU A 54 20.47 -3.22 2.22
C LEU A 54 20.23 -3.34 0.71
N ASN A 55 19.97 -4.56 0.26
CA ASN A 55 19.54 -4.91 -1.07
C ASN A 55 18.02 -5.13 -1.06
N LEU A 56 17.23 -4.12 -1.43
CA LEU A 56 15.78 -4.21 -1.47
C LEU A 56 15.33 -5.04 -2.69
N THR A 57 14.75 -6.22 -2.45
CA THR A 57 14.36 -7.17 -3.51
C THR A 57 12.86 -7.12 -3.82
N VAL A 58 12.00 -6.89 -2.80
CA VAL A 58 10.54 -6.85 -2.97
C VAL A 58 9.94 -5.67 -2.21
N ALA A 59 9.02 -4.97 -2.86
CA ALA A 59 8.08 -4.04 -2.24
C ALA A 59 6.66 -4.63 -2.34
N VAL A 60 6.07 -4.98 -1.20
CA VAL A 60 4.77 -5.64 -1.12
C VAL A 60 3.73 -4.71 -0.49
N ASN A 61 2.51 -4.73 -1.03
CA ASN A 61 1.36 -4.05 -0.43
C ASN A 61 0.38 -5.07 0.13
N THR A 62 -0.08 -4.85 1.36
CA THR A 62 -1.06 -5.72 2.04
C THR A 62 -2.43 -5.65 1.38
N HIS A 63 -2.78 -4.51 0.76
CA HIS A 63 -4.02 -4.30 0.02
C HIS A 63 -3.91 -3.08 -0.91
N CYS A 64 -4.97 -2.79 -1.67
CA CYS A 64 -5.10 -1.53 -2.41
C CYS A 64 -5.56 -0.44 -1.45
N HIS A 65 -4.63 0.41 -1.00
CA HIS A 65 -4.91 1.54 -0.11
C HIS A 65 -5.81 2.59 -0.77
N ALA A 66 -6.75 3.17 0.00
CA ALA A 66 -7.67 4.22 -0.46
C ALA A 66 -7.33 5.60 0.10
N ASP A 67 -6.49 5.68 1.08
CA ASP A 67 -6.11 6.85 1.89
C ASP A 67 -4.79 7.48 1.44
N HIS A 68 -3.89 6.71 0.82
CA HIS A 68 -2.61 7.18 0.28
C HIS A 68 -2.25 6.51 -1.04
N ILE A 69 -1.18 7.00 -1.67
CA ILE A 69 -0.59 6.40 -2.86
C ILE A 69 0.66 5.62 -2.45
N THR A 70 0.74 4.35 -2.87
CA THR A 70 1.95 3.55 -2.63
C THR A 70 3.14 4.06 -3.45
N SER A 71 4.34 4.06 -2.85
CA SER A 71 5.59 4.41 -3.55
C SER A 71 6.19 3.26 -4.36
N THR A 72 5.62 2.06 -4.30
CA THR A 72 6.18 0.85 -4.92
C THR A 72 6.58 1.05 -6.38
N GLY A 73 5.72 1.69 -7.18
CA GLY A 73 6.00 1.97 -8.60
C GLY A 73 7.21 2.86 -8.81
N LEU A 74 7.33 3.94 -8.02
CA LEU A 74 8.45 4.87 -8.10
C LEU A 74 9.74 4.26 -7.53
N MET A 75 9.65 3.43 -6.48
CA MET A 75 10.79 2.66 -5.96
C MET A 75 11.38 1.75 -7.02
N LYS A 76 10.54 1.05 -7.81
CA LYS A 76 11.00 0.20 -8.93
C LYS A 76 11.80 0.98 -9.99
N GLN A 77 11.49 2.23 -10.23
CA GLN A 77 12.26 3.07 -11.16
C GLN A 77 13.62 3.47 -10.60
N ARG A 78 13.76 3.56 -9.28
CA ARG A 78 14.96 4.02 -8.58
C ARG A 78 15.87 2.90 -8.08
N VAL A 79 15.33 1.68 -7.91
CA VAL A 79 16.05 0.51 -7.39
C VAL A 79 16.05 -0.59 -8.43
N ALA A 80 17.21 -0.86 -9.01
CA ALA A 80 17.36 -1.88 -10.04
C ALA A 80 17.03 -3.27 -9.49
N GLY A 81 16.20 -4.03 -10.22
CA GLY A 81 15.83 -5.40 -9.86
C GLY A 81 14.70 -5.51 -8.82
N LEU A 82 14.23 -4.40 -8.24
CA LEU A 82 13.10 -4.41 -7.30
C LEU A 82 11.82 -4.91 -7.97
N LYS A 83 11.14 -5.85 -7.32
CA LYS A 83 9.85 -6.37 -7.75
C LYS A 83 8.71 -5.83 -6.88
N SER A 84 7.59 -5.51 -7.50
CA SER A 84 6.35 -5.20 -6.80
C SER A 84 5.54 -6.48 -6.54
N ALA A 85 4.90 -6.56 -5.37
CA ALA A 85 4.05 -7.68 -5.00
C ALA A 85 2.74 -7.20 -4.37
N ILE A 86 1.64 -7.88 -4.68
CA ILE A 86 0.31 -7.64 -4.09
C ILE A 86 -0.55 -8.90 -4.29
N SER A 87 -1.64 -9.02 -3.54
CA SER A 87 -2.61 -10.10 -3.74
C SER A 87 -3.13 -10.16 -5.17
N LYS A 88 -3.28 -11.37 -5.70
CA LYS A 88 -3.93 -11.65 -6.99
C LYS A 88 -5.37 -11.10 -7.04
N PHE A 89 -6.06 -11.07 -5.92
CA PHE A 89 -7.45 -10.60 -5.83
C PHE A 89 -7.58 -9.08 -5.65
N SER A 90 -6.46 -8.35 -5.60
CA SER A 90 -6.47 -6.89 -5.47
C SER A 90 -6.95 -6.17 -6.74
N GLY A 91 -6.86 -6.85 -7.90
CA GLY A 91 -7.10 -6.24 -9.22
C GLY A 91 -6.03 -5.24 -9.66
N ALA A 92 -4.97 -5.04 -8.87
CA ALA A 92 -3.86 -4.16 -9.20
C ALA A 92 -2.80 -4.89 -10.04
N THR A 93 -2.03 -4.14 -10.83
CA THR A 93 -0.91 -4.67 -11.60
C THR A 93 0.35 -4.70 -10.74
N ALA A 94 1.03 -5.85 -10.67
CA ALA A 94 2.30 -6.04 -9.99
C ALA A 94 3.17 -7.07 -10.73
N ASP A 95 4.46 -7.18 -10.38
CA ASP A 95 5.33 -8.22 -10.93
C ASP A 95 5.01 -9.60 -10.32
N ILE A 96 4.58 -9.63 -9.07
CA ILE A 96 4.24 -10.83 -8.31
C ILE A 96 2.80 -10.71 -7.82
N HIS A 97 1.96 -11.65 -8.21
CA HIS A 97 0.60 -11.78 -7.70
C HIS A 97 0.55 -12.90 -6.67
N LEU A 98 0.33 -12.52 -5.42
CA LEU A 98 0.38 -13.39 -4.25
C LEU A 98 -0.98 -14.06 -3.99
N THR A 99 -0.91 -15.31 -3.51
CA THR A 99 -2.05 -16.13 -3.07
C THR A 99 -1.76 -16.79 -1.72
N GLU A 100 -2.76 -17.42 -1.13
CA GLU A 100 -2.65 -18.14 0.15
C GLU A 100 -1.47 -19.10 0.16
N GLY A 101 -0.63 -19.01 1.18
CA GLY A 101 0.52 -19.91 1.40
C GLY A 101 1.80 -19.56 0.62
N ASP A 102 1.75 -18.56 -0.29
CA ASP A 102 2.94 -18.09 -0.95
C ASP A 102 3.97 -17.54 0.05
N ASN A 103 5.26 -17.63 -0.31
CA ASN A 103 6.34 -17.12 0.52
C ASN A 103 7.13 -16.04 -0.22
N ILE A 104 7.45 -14.95 0.49
CA ILE A 104 8.34 -13.90 0.05
C ILE A 104 9.68 -14.07 0.78
N PRO A 105 10.72 -14.63 0.14
CA PRO A 105 12.02 -14.83 0.76
C PRO A 105 12.81 -13.51 0.81
N PHE A 106 13.62 -13.36 1.87
CA PHE A 106 14.63 -12.32 2.01
C PHE A 106 15.78 -12.85 2.89
N GLY A 107 16.84 -13.32 2.24
CA GLY A 107 17.94 -14.02 2.89
C GLY A 107 17.50 -15.36 3.50
N ARG A 108 17.74 -15.52 4.81
CA ARG A 108 17.35 -16.72 5.57
C ARG A 108 15.92 -16.64 6.14
N HIS A 109 15.25 -15.54 5.90
CA HIS A 109 13.90 -15.26 6.40
C HIS A 109 12.89 -15.30 5.27
N SER A 110 11.63 -15.42 5.63
CA SER A 110 10.51 -15.32 4.68
C SER A 110 9.27 -14.74 5.35
N LEU A 111 8.38 -14.20 4.53
CA LEU A 111 7.01 -13.84 4.90
C LEU A 111 6.06 -14.80 4.21
N THR A 112 5.24 -15.50 4.97
CA THR A 112 4.16 -16.35 4.46
C THR A 112 2.89 -15.54 4.29
N VAL A 113 2.24 -15.65 3.15
CA VAL A 113 1.01 -14.96 2.80
C VAL A 113 -0.20 -15.69 3.38
N LYS A 114 -1.07 -14.97 4.06
CA LYS A 114 -2.42 -15.40 4.42
C LYS A 114 -3.43 -14.46 3.75
N GLU A 115 -4.35 -14.98 2.97
CA GLU A 115 -5.45 -14.19 2.42
C GLU A 115 -6.42 -13.83 3.54
N THR A 116 -6.60 -12.54 3.78
CA THR A 116 -7.46 -11.99 4.85
C THR A 116 -8.45 -10.97 4.29
N PRO A 117 -9.31 -11.38 3.31
CA PRO A 117 -10.27 -10.49 2.69
C PRO A 117 -11.32 -9.98 3.67
N GLY A 118 -11.93 -8.84 3.33
CA GLY A 118 -13.06 -8.28 4.07
C GLY A 118 -13.00 -6.77 4.25
N HIS A 119 -11.84 -6.16 4.47
CA HIS A 119 -11.65 -4.72 4.27
C HIS A 119 -11.64 -4.41 2.76
N THR A 120 -10.84 -5.16 1.99
CA THR A 120 -10.97 -5.31 0.53
C THR A 120 -10.93 -6.80 0.17
N ASP A 121 -11.32 -7.17 -1.07
CA ASP A 121 -11.20 -8.56 -1.51
C ASP A 121 -9.74 -9.03 -1.65
N GLY A 122 -8.80 -8.09 -1.84
CA GLY A 122 -7.39 -8.37 -2.03
C GLY A 122 -6.52 -8.19 -0.78
N CYS A 123 -7.09 -8.12 0.43
CA CYS A 123 -6.30 -8.02 1.66
C CYS A 123 -5.51 -9.30 1.93
N ILE A 124 -4.24 -9.13 2.31
CA ILE A 124 -3.37 -10.20 2.81
C ILE A 124 -2.72 -9.81 4.13
N THR A 125 -2.47 -10.80 4.96
CA THR A 125 -1.61 -10.72 6.14
C THR A 125 -0.30 -11.43 5.85
N LEU A 126 0.82 -10.80 6.16
CA LEU A 126 2.15 -11.37 5.97
C LEU A 126 2.70 -11.82 7.33
N VAL A 127 3.06 -13.09 7.46
CA VAL A 127 3.51 -13.69 8.72
C VAL A 127 4.95 -14.14 8.59
N THR A 128 5.83 -13.79 9.55
CA THR A 128 7.21 -14.31 9.59
C THR A 128 7.23 -15.84 9.72
N GLY A 129 8.25 -16.48 9.16
CA GLY A 129 8.34 -17.95 9.14
C GLY A 129 8.34 -18.61 10.52
N ASP A 130 8.77 -17.90 11.57
CA ASP A 130 8.72 -18.32 12.98
C ASP A 130 7.41 -17.94 13.69
N GLN A 131 6.48 -17.30 12.99
CA GLN A 131 5.20 -16.78 13.50
C GLN A 131 5.35 -15.79 14.67
N SER A 132 6.48 -15.11 14.78
CA SER A 132 6.70 -14.11 15.83
C SER A 132 6.07 -12.75 15.50
N MET A 133 5.85 -12.45 14.20
CA MET A 133 5.28 -11.20 13.72
C MET A 133 4.27 -11.43 12.59
N ALA A 134 3.19 -10.67 12.61
CA ALA A 134 2.17 -10.63 11.56
C ALA A 134 1.87 -9.17 11.16
N PHE A 135 2.01 -8.87 9.87
CA PHE A 135 1.70 -7.58 9.25
C PHE A 135 0.30 -7.69 8.65
N THR A 136 -0.67 -7.17 9.37
CA THR A 136 -2.10 -7.49 9.17
C THR A 136 -2.80 -6.59 8.18
N GLY A 137 -2.11 -5.58 7.63
CA GLY A 137 -2.78 -4.56 6.83
C GLY A 137 -3.91 -3.93 7.62
N ASP A 138 -5.06 -3.79 6.96
CA ASP A 138 -6.30 -3.32 7.58
C ASP A 138 -7.29 -4.45 7.95
N ALA A 139 -6.87 -5.71 7.83
CA ALA A 139 -7.69 -6.81 8.33
C ALA A 139 -7.85 -6.74 9.86
N LEU A 140 -6.74 -6.44 10.58
CA LEU A 140 -6.73 -6.26 12.03
C LEU A 140 -5.90 -5.04 12.39
N LEU A 141 -6.49 -4.08 13.10
CA LEU A 141 -5.85 -2.91 13.70
C LEU A 141 -5.75 -3.09 15.22
N ILE A 142 -4.90 -2.30 15.87
CA ILE A 142 -4.82 -2.31 17.34
C ILE A 142 -6.15 -1.79 17.90
N ARG A 143 -6.88 -2.63 18.62
CA ARG A 143 -8.23 -2.37 19.18
C ARG A 143 -9.25 -2.00 18.09
N GLY A 144 -9.07 -2.51 16.87
CA GLY A 144 -9.96 -2.22 15.77
C GLY A 144 -9.77 -3.16 14.58
N CYS A 145 -10.40 -2.80 13.48
CA CYS A 145 -10.22 -3.42 12.17
C CYS A 145 -10.56 -2.40 11.09
N GLY A 146 -10.13 -2.65 9.86
CA GLY A 146 -10.46 -1.84 8.69
C GLY A 146 -11.97 -1.79 8.45
N ARG A 147 -12.44 -0.72 7.83
CA ARG A 147 -13.82 -0.57 7.40
C ARG A 147 -14.18 -1.54 6.28
N THR A 148 -15.46 -1.86 6.16
CA THR A 148 -15.95 -2.86 5.20
C THR A 148 -17.03 -2.33 4.24
N ASP A 149 -17.25 -1.03 4.25
CA ASP A 149 -18.29 -0.33 3.47
C ASP A 149 -17.79 0.23 2.12
N PHE A 150 -16.52 -0.05 1.75
CA PHE A 150 -15.90 0.36 0.47
C PHE A 150 -15.13 -0.79 -0.17
N GLN A 151 -14.75 -0.62 -1.46
CA GLN A 151 -13.82 -1.49 -2.20
C GLN A 151 -14.16 -2.99 -2.11
N GLN A 152 -15.44 -3.35 -2.27
CA GLN A 152 -15.94 -4.71 -2.17
C GLN A 152 -15.77 -5.30 -0.76
N GLY A 153 -15.70 -4.44 0.26
CA GLY A 153 -15.62 -4.84 1.66
C GLY A 153 -16.81 -5.69 2.10
N CYS A 154 -16.57 -6.57 3.06
CA CYS A 154 -17.58 -7.45 3.61
C CYS A 154 -17.26 -7.78 5.07
N ALA A 155 -18.10 -7.32 5.99
CA ALA A 155 -17.90 -7.52 7.42
C ALA A 155 -17.82 -9.01 7.80
N LYS A 156 -18.67 -9.86 7.22
CA LYS A 156 -18.62 -11.31 7.47
C LYS A 156 -17.30 -11.93 7.04
N LYS A 157 -16.82 -11.60 5.82
CA LYS A 157 -15.51 -12.08 5.35
C LYS A 157 -14.39 -11.63 6.30
N LEU A 158 -14.40 -10.36 6.73
CA LEU A 158 -13.40 -9.83 7.64
C LEU A 158 -13.38 -10.57 8.97
N TYR A 159 -14.55 -10.83 9.55
CA TYR A 159 -14.67 -11.59 10.78
C TYR A 159 -14.05 -12.99 10.65
N HIS A 160 -14.41 -13.74 9.61
CA HIS A 160 -13.83 -15.05 9.34
C HIS A 160 -12.31 -14.97 9.09
N SER A 161 -11.85 -14.02 8.30
CA SER A 161 -10.42 -13.82 8.05
C SER A 161 -9.62 -13.64 9.33
N VAL A 162 -10.10 -12.81 10.25
CA VAL A 162 -9.40 -12.58 11.51
C VAL A 162 -9.46 -13.80 12.41
N HIS A 163 -10.64 -14.39 12.60
CA HIS A 163 -10.81 -15.51 13.55
C HIS A 163 -10.14 -16.80 13.08
N GLU A 164 -10.20 -17.10 11.77
CA GLU A 164 -9.72 -18.37 11.23
C GLU A 164 -8.25 -18.31 10.80
N LYS A 165 -7.68 -17.12 10.55
CA LYS A 165 -6.32 -16.98 10.02
C LYS A 165 -5.36 -16.19 10.90
N ILE A 166 -5.83 -15.13 11.57
CA ILE A 166 -4.98 -14.31 12.44
C ILE A 166 -5.03 -14.78 13.88
N PHE A 167 -6.22 -14.97 14.44
CA PHE A 167 -6.39 -15.43 15.83
C PHE A 167 -6.00 -16.90 16.07
N THR A 168 -5.64 -17.64 15.03
CA THR A 168 -5.04 -18.97 15.11
C THR A 168 -3.52 -18.96 15.25
N LEU A 169 -2.87 -17.79 15.08
CA LEU A 169 -1.46 -17.61 15.36
C LEU A 169 -1.20 -17.66 16.88
N PRO A 170 0.07 -17.90 17.31
CA PRO A 170 0.43 -17.89 18.73
C PRO A 170 0.03 -16.58 19.42
N ASP A 171 -0.35 -16.66 20.71
CA ASP A 171 -0.79 -15.50 21.49
C ASP A 171 0.26 -14.39 21.58
N GLU A 172 1.53 -14.77 21.62
CA GLU A 172 2.69 -13.88 21.65
C GLU A 172 3.07 -13.31 20.29
N CYS A 173 2.45 -13.75 19.17
CA CYS A 173 2.70 -13.19 17.85
C CYS A 173 2.36 -11.71 17.84
N LEU A 174 3.34 -10.88 17.48
CA LEU A 174 3.21 -9.44 17.42
C LEU A 174 2.38 -9.02 16.20
N ILE A 175 1.42 -8.14 16.42
CA ILE A 175 0.54 -7.59 15.39
C ILE A 175 1.03 -6.21 14.99
N TYR A 176 1.31 -6.04 13.70
CA TYR A 176 1.73 -4.81 13.07
C TYR A 176 0.72 -4.41 11.98
N PRO A 177 -0.20 -3.46 12.24
CA PRO A 177 -1.23 -3.04 11.30
C PRO A 177 -0.71 -2.08 10.24
N ALA A 178 -1.46 -1.85 9.14
CA ALA A 178 -1.11 -0.79 8.19
C ALA A 178 -1.35 0.60 8.76
N HIS A 179 -2.35 0.79 9.61
CA HIS A 179 -2.70 2.11 10.15
C HIS A 179 -2.85 2.10 11.66
N ASP A 180 -2.49 3.23 12.29
CA ASP A 180 -2.91 3.57 13.64
C ASP A 180 -3.12 5.08 13.78
N TYR A 181 -4.26 5.47 14.32
CA TYR A 181 -4.66 6.86 14.47
C TYR A 181 -4.46 7.41 15.89
N LEU A 182 -3.97 6.58 16.81
CA LEU A 182 -3.82 6.87 18.24
C LEU A 182 -2.34 6.84 18.71
N GLY A 183 -1.40 6.57 17.80
CA GLY A 183 0.04 6.51 18.12
C GLY A 183 0.48 5.19 18.74
N GLN A 184 -0.34 4.12 18.62
CA GLN A 184 0.02 2.78 19.05
C GLN A 184 0.86 2.10 17.96
N THR A 185 1.85 1.31 18.34
CA THR A 185 2.83 0.77 17.41
C THR A 185 2.74 -0.73 17.20
N VAL A 186 2.27 -1.46 18.20
CA VAL A 186 2.25 -2.92 18.21
C VAL A 186 1.21 -3.44 19.23
N SER A 187 0.62 -4.60 18.92
CA SER A 187 -0.19 -5.40 19.83
C SER A 187 0.22 -6.87 19.73
N THR A 188 -0.51 -7.79 20.33
CA THR A 188 -0.33 -9.22 20.14
C THR A 188 -1.64 -9.91 19.76
N VAL A 189 -1.54 -11.11 19.20
CA VAL A 189 -2.73 -11.92 18.88
C VAL A 189 -3.58 -12.17 20.13
N GLY A 190 -2.94 -12.56 21.24
CA GLY A 190 -3.65 -12.80 22.51
C GLY A 190 -4.31 -11.56 23.06
N GLU A 191 -3.68 -10.39 22.90
CA GLU A 191 -4.23 -9.10 23.30
C GLU A 191 -5.46 -8.72 22.48
N GLU A 192 -5.39 -8.79 21.16
CA GLU A 192 -6.51 -8.45 20.28
C GLU A 192 -7.67 -9.44 20.41
N ARG A 193 -7.38 -10.74 20.56
CA ARG A 193 -8.40 -11.75 20.79
C ARG A 193 -9.18 -11.52 22.10
N LYS A 194 -8.55 -10.90 23.10
CA LYS A 194 -9.15 -10.64 24.42
C LYS A 194 -9.79 -9.25 24.52
N TYR A 195 -9.21 -8.25 23.91
CA TYR A 195 -9.55 -6.84 24.20
C TYR A 195 -10.01 -6.04 22.98
N ASN A 196 -10.01 -6.60 21.75
CA ASN A 196 -10.51 -5.89 20.61
C ASN A 196 -12.02 -5.61 20.76
N PRO A 197 -12.48 -4.34 20.76
CA PRO A 197 -13.86 -4.01 21.10
C PRO A 197 -14.89 -4.49 20.08
N ARG A 198 -14.45 -4.85 18.87
CA ARG A 198 -15.32 -5.32 17.78
C ARG A 198 -15.21 -6.83 17.58
N LEU A 199 -13.99 -7.35 17.50
CA LEU A 199 -13.71 -8.74 17.12
C LEU A 199 -13.88 -9.74 18.28
N THR A 200 -14.10 -9.27 19.52
CA THR A 200 -14.50 -10.11 20.66
C THR A 200 -16.00 -10.39 20.69
N LYS A 201 -16.78 -9.76 19.82
CA LYS A 201 -18.23 -9.91 19.74
C LYS A 201 -18.62 -11.13 18.89
N SER A 202 -19.89 -11.54 18.94
CA SER A 202 -20.41 -12.51 17.98
C SER A 202 -20.34 -11.95 16.56
N MET A 203 -20.40 -12.83 15.55
CA MET A 203 -20.38 -12.38 14.16
C MET A 203 -21.55 -11.45 13.84
N GLU A 204 -22.73 -11.71 14.38
CA GLU A 204 -23.94 -10.90 14.18
C GLU A 204 -23.75 -9.49 14.77
N GLU A 205 -23.29 -9.40 16.02
CA GLU A 205 -22.98 -8.12 16.69
C GLU A 205 -21.88 -7.37 15.95
N PHE A 206 -20.82 -8.07 15.51
CA PHE A 206 -19.75 -7.48 14.73
C PHE A 206 -20.27 -6.85 13.42
N VAL A 207 -21.10 -7.59 12.65
CA VAL A 207 -21.69 -7.09 11.41
C VAL A 207 -22.58 -5.86 11.67
N GLU A 208 -23.37 -5.87 12.74
CA GLU A 208 -24.18 -4.72 13.15
C GLU A 208 -23.30 -3.50 13.47
N ILE A 209 -22.23 -3.68 14.25
CA ILE A 209 -21.28 -2.59 14.55
C ILE A 209 -20.67 -2.03 13.26
N MET A 210 -20.19 -2.91 12.37
CA MET A 210 -19.53 -2.49 11.14
C MET A 210 -20.45 -1.74 10.19
N ASN A 211 -21.73 -2.11 10.10
CA ASN A 211 -22.73 -1.42 9.29
C ASN A 211 -23.11 -0.04 9.84
N ASN A 212 -22.88 0.22 11.13
CA ASN A 212 -23.27 1.45 11.83
C ASN A 212 -22.10 2.37 12.18
N LEU A 213 -20.89 2.14 11.63
CA LEU A 213 -19.70 2.95 11.95
C LEU A 213 -19.81 4.42 11.51
N ASN A 214 -20.62 4.73 10.49
CA ASN A 214 -20.86 6.09 9.96
C ASN A 214 -19.58 6.92 9.76
N LEU A 215 -18.51 6.29 9.26
CA LEU A 215 -17.22 6.93 9.05
C LEU A 215 -17.26 7.87 7.83
N PRO A 216 -16.56 9.01 7.85
CA PRO A 216 -16.44 9.88 6.68
C PRO A 216 -15.78 9.12 5.51
N LYS A 217 -16.07 9.53 4.27
CA LYS A 217 -15.43 8.93 3.08
C LYS A 217 -13.93 9.18 3.12
N PRO A 218 -13.09 8.18 2.73
CA PRO A 218 -11.65 8.37 2.62
C PRO A 218 -11.30 9.48 1.63
N LYS A 219 -10.33 10.34 1.98
CA LYS A 219 -10.02 11.57 1.22
C LYS A 219 -9.59 11.32 -0.23
N LYS A 220 -8.94 10.19 -0.52
CA LYS A 220 -8.37 9.87 -1.85
C LYS A 220 -9.16 8.81 -2.64
N ILE A 221 -10.30 8.35 -2.14
CA ILE A 221 -11.11 7.30 -2.79
C ILE A 221 -11.68 7.74 -4.16
N GLY A 222 -11.95 9.01 -4.35
CA GLY A 222 -12.45 9.57 -5.61
C GLY A 222 -11.44 9.52 -6.77
N MET A 223 -10.17 9.26 -6.52
CA MET A 223 -9.16 9.06 -7.55
C MET A 223 -9.28 7.67 -8.22
N LYS A 224 -9.96 6.71 -7.61
CA LYS A 224 -10.20 5.37 -8.17
C LYS A 224 -11.44 5.29 -9.07
N ASP A 225 -12.48 6.07 -8.77
CA ASP A 225 -13.72 6.09 -9.55
C ASP A 225 -13.57 6.75 -10.93
N SER A 226 -12.45 7.46 -11.17
CA SER A 226 -12.12 8.03 -12.49
C SER A 226 -11.52 7.01 -13.49
N GLY A 227 -11.57 5.72 -13.22
CA GLY A 227 -11.07 4.67 -14.12
C GLY A 227 -9.55 4.53 -14.16
N ILE A 228 -8.83 5.26 -13.32
CA ILE A 228 -7.37 5.19 -13.24
C ILE A 228 -7.00 4.00 -12.34
N ARG A 229 -6.91 2.81 -12.92
CA ARG A 229 -6.14 1.71 -12.34
C ARG A 229 -4.68 2.14 -12.41
N ILE A 230 -4.10 2.50 -11.27
CA ILE A 230 -2.70 2.89 -11.20
C ILE A 230 -1.86 1.62 -11.39
N SER A 231 -1.53 1.33 -12.65
CA SER A 231 -0.36 0.50 -12.91
C SER A 231 0.87 1.31 -12.49
N ALA A 232 1.94 0.65 -12.08
CA ALA A 232 3.20 1.27 -11.64
C ALA A 232 3.79 2.30 -12.66
N ASN A 233 3.25 2.37 -13.87
CA ASN A 233 3.66 3.28 -14.95
C ASN A 233 2.86 4.61 -15.01
N ASN A 234 1.78 4.78 -14.21
CA ASN A 234 0.85 5.91 -14.38
C ASN A 234 1.10 7.12 -13.47
N HIS A 235 2.13 7.12 -12.62
CA HIS A 235 2.42 8.26 -11.75
C HIS A 235 2.75 9.53 -12.53
N LEU A 236 3.51 9.40 -13.62
CA LEU A 236 3.85 10.54 -14.47
C LEU A 236 2.61 11.11 -15.18
N CYS A 237 1.67 10.24 -15.58
CA CYS A 237 0.40 10.63 -16.19
C CYS A 237 -0.52 11.40 -15.23
N LEU A 238 -0.55 10.98 -13.93
CA LEU A 238 -1.31 11.68 -12.88
C LEU A 238 -0.70 13.04 -12.55
N LEU A 239 0.62 13.12 -12.44
CA LEU A 239 1.33 14.37 -12.19
C LEU A 239 1.11 15.36 -13.33
N VAL A 240 1.25 14.93 -14.59
CA VAL A 240 1.00 15.75 -15.79
C VAL A 240 -0.46 16.20 -15.85
N ASN A 241 -1.43 15.33 -15.59
CA ASN A 241 -2.85 15.71 -15.59
C ASN A 241 -3.22 16.62 -14.41
N THR A 242 -2.59 16.50 -13.25
CA THR A 242 -2.79 17.39 -12.11
C THR A 242 -2.20 18.77 -12.41
N ILE A 243 -1.01 18.83 -12.98
CA ILE A 243 -0.36 20.09 -13.41
C ILE A 243 -1.18 20.76 -14.52
N LEU A 244 -1.69 20.00 -15.50
CA LEU A 244 -2.56 20.51 -16.57
C LEU A 244 -3.87 21.10 -16.05
N LYS A 245 -4.44 20.54 -14.97
CA LYS A 245 -5.69 21.03 -14.36
C LYS A 245 -5.49 22.21 -13.41
N SER A 246 -4.31 22.32 -12.80
CA SER A 246 -3.99 23.39 -11.85
C SER A 246 -3.27 24.59 -12.49
N CYS A 247 -2.88 24.50 -13.77
CA CYS A 247 -2.21 25.58 -14.48
C CYS A 247 -3.18 26.75 -14.74
N PRO A 248 -2.85 28.00 -14.35
CA PRO A 248 -3.65 29.17 -14.70
C PRO A 248 -3.74 29.30 -16.22
N LYS A 249 -4.95 29.43 -16.75
CA LYS A 249 -5.22 29.51 -18.21
C LYS A 249 -4.58 30.71 -18.90
N GLU A 250 -3.99 31.63 -18.16
CA GLU A 250 -3.41 32.88 -18.61
C GLU A 250 -1.88 32.85 -18.69
N ASP A 251 -1.21 31.75 -18.24
CA ASP A 251 0.24 31.65 -18.28
C ASP A 251 0.71 30.94 -19.56
N VAL A 252 1.00 31.77 -20.59
CA VAL A 252 1.43 31.31 -21.93
C VAL A 252 2.74 30.49 -21.85
N PHE A 253 3.68 30.82 -20.97
CA PHE A 253 4.94 30.09 -20.81
C PHE A 253 4.71 28.69 -20.21
N ALA A 254 3.83 28.57 -19.21
CA ALA A 254 3.47 27.27 -18.64
C ALA A 254 2.75 26.38 -19.66
N LEU A 255 1.91 26.96 -20.52
CA LEU A 255 1.19 26.24 -21.57
C LEU A 255 2.12 25.75 -22.69
N VAL A 256 3.09 26.54 -23.11
CA VAL A 256 4.10 26.15 -24.12
C VAL A 256 4.99 25.04 -23.57
N TRP A 257 5.43 25.14 -22.32
CA TRP A 257 6.22 24.11 -21.65
C TRP A 257 5.46 22.79 -21.51
N LEU A 258 4.20 22.84 -21.11
CA LEU A 258 3.32 21.67 -21.01
C LEU A 258 3.05 21.00 -22.37
N HIS A 259 2.92 21.81 -23.44
CA HIS A 259 2.77 21.29 -24.81
C HIS A 259 4.03 20.55 -25.27
N GLN A 260 5.21 21.14 -25.05
CA GLN A 260 6.50 20.49 -25.36
C GLN A 260 6.72 19.22 -24.56
N MET A 261 6.40 19.23 -23.26
CA MET A 261 6.47 18.04 -22.40
C MET A 261 5.49 16.94 -22.85
N SER A 262 4.27 17.29 -23.23
CA SER A 262 3.29 16.34 -23.78
C SER A 262 3.81 15.67 -25.06
N HIS A 263 4.44 16.44 -25.95
CA HIS A 263 5.03 15.93 -27.20
C HIS A 263 6.22 14.99 -26.93
N LEU A 264 7.12 15.36 -26.01
CA LEU A 264 8.24 14.54 -25.59
C LEU A 264 7.77 13.22 -24.95
N LEU A 265 6.77 13.27 -24.07
CA LEU A 265 6.22 12.08 -23.43
C LEU A 265 5.57 11.12 -24.41
N LYS A 266 4.86 11.61 -25.44
CA LYS A 266 4.31 10.79 -26.52
C LYS A 266 5.40 10.18 -27.40
N THR A 267 6.48 10.90 -27.64
CA THR A 267 7.59 10.45 -28.48
C THR A 267 8.41 9.35 -27.81
N TYR A 268 8.72 9.51 -26.52
CA TYR A 268 9.57 8.58 -25.79
C TYR A 268 8.81 7.46 -25.06
N PHE A 269 7.51 7.65 -24.83
CA PHE A 269 6.65 6.67 -24.12
C PHE A 269 5.28 6.53 -24.80
N PRO A 270 5.22 6.13 -26.07
CA PRO A 270 3.99 6.16 -26.86
C PRO A 270 2.86 5.26 -26.30
N SER A 271 3.21 4.12 -25.68
CA SER A 271 2.22 3.20 -25.09
C SER A 271 1.58 3.72 -23.80
N THR A 272 2.23 4.66 -23.11
CA THR A 272 1.79 5.16 -21.79
C THR A 272 1.03 6.48 -21.90
N PHE A 273 1.30 7.28 -22.95
CA PHE A 273 0.80 8.66 -23.08
C PHE A 273 -0.02 8.91 -24.36
N ALA A 274 -0.49 7.86 -25.04
CA ALA A 274 -1.27 7.98 -26.28
C ALA A 274 -2.52 8.87 -26.10
N ASP A 275 -3.17 8.83 -24.95
CA ASP A 275 -4.44 9.50 -24.67
C ASP A 275 -4.33 10.87 -24.01
N ILE A 276 -3.12 11.44 -23.88
CA ILE A 276 -2.99 12.81 -23.40
C ILE A 276 -3.44 13.78 -24.51
N SER A 277 -4.61 14.40 -24.36
CA SER A 277 -5.09 15.46 -25.23
C SER A 277 -4.91 16.83 -24.58
N VAL A 278 -4.13 17.71 -25.23
CA VAL A 278 -4.16 19.13 -24.93
C VAL A 278 -5.40 19.72 -25.62
N PRO A 279 -6.29 20.42 -24.92
CA PRO A 279 -7.50 20.99 -25.53
C PRO A 279 -7.18 21.87 -26.75
N ALA A 280 -7.86 21.65 -27.88
CA ALA A 280 -7.58 22.31 -29.16
C ALA A 280 -7.69 23.85 -29.13
N ASN A 281 -8.46 24.39 -28.18
CA ASN A 281 -8.59 25.84 -27.95
C ASN A 281 -7.33 26.49 -27.33
N LEU A 282 -6.34 25.72 -26.91
CA LEU A 282 -5.06 26.23 -26.39
C LEU A 282 -3.95 26.25 -27.46
N VAL A 283 -4.20 25.66 -28.63
CA VAL A 283 -3.19 25.54 -29.74
C VAL A 283 -3.23 26.74 -30.70
N CYS A 284 -4.32 27.48 -30.79
CA CYS A 284 -4.49 28.58 -31.74
C CYS A 284 -3.70 29.86 -31.43
N GLY A 285 -3.01 29.94 -30.28
CA GLY A 285 -2.24 31.17 -29.89
C GLY A 285 -0.75 31.17 -30.28
N VAL A 286 -0.21 30.07 -30.84
CA VAL A 286 1.26 29.88 -30.96
C VAL A 286 1.78 30.13 -32.41
N HIS A 287 0.92 30.47 -33.35
CA HIS A 287 1.34 30.70 -34.75
C HIS A 287 1.55 32.19 -35.13
N SER A 288 1.64 33.08 -34.15
CA SER A 288 1.87 34.53 -34.41
C SER A 288 2.83 35.12 -33.36
N ILE A 289 4.05 34.57 -33.23
CA ILE A 289 5.23 35.30 -32.74
C ILE A 289 6.46 34.72 -33.49
#